data_ee4cfddac837f1b7700afbd3b95d42f8
#
_entry.id   ee4cfddac837f1b7700afbd3b95d42f8
#
_cell.length_a   1.000
_cell.length_b   1.000
_cell.length_c   1.000
_cell.angle_alpha   90.00
_cell.angle_beta   90.00
_cell.angle_gamma   90.00
#
_symmetry.space_group_name_H-M   'P 1'
#
loop_
_entity.id
_entity.type
_entity.pdbx_description
1 polymer ?
#
loop_
_entity_poly.entity_id
_entity_poly.type
_entity_poly.pdbx_seq_one_letter_code
_entity_poly.pdbx_strand_id
1 'polypeptide(L)'
;MKKQTQAIHQAYKRRDAYDALSMPIYNAVAFEFDNAKVMADAFCGRIDAPDYSRVENPTVTNLEQRVKALTGAENVIALNSGMAAISNTLFSVVEQGKNVITSRHLFGNTYSLLTSTLSRLGVEARLCDLTDVEAVERLIDDNTCCLFLEVMSNPQLEVVDVRALTEIAHQHGIPVIADTTLIPFTQFSAKDLGIDLEVVSSTKYISGGATSLGGLVIDYGTYPSIGKRLLNEMLFNLGAYMTPQVAYMQTLGLETLDVRYRAQAGNALELAQRLCTLKPICKVNYVGLEDNPYHQLAVSQYGE
;
A
#
# COMPACT_ATOMS: atom_id res chain seq x y z
N MET A 1 7.95 -8.62 -19.44
CA MET A 1 6.74 -9.48 -19.30
C MET A 1 5.57 -8.56 -18.95
N LYS A 2 4.36 -8.79 -19.48
CA LYS A 2 3.18 -8.00 -19.08
C LYS A 2 2.87 -8.25 -17.60
N LYS A 3 2.40 -7.22 -16.85
CA LYS A 3 2.08 -7.33 -15.41
C LYS A 3 1.14 -8.50 -15.09
N GLN A 4 0.13 -8.76 -15.92
CA GLN A 4 -0.78 -9.92 -15.79
C GLN A 4 -0.03 -11.26 -15.80
N THR A 5 0.87 -11.45 -16.78
CA THR A 5 1.68 -12.67 -16.86
C THR A 5 2.63 -12.79 -15.69
N GLN A 6 3.19 -11.68 -15.23
CA GLN A 6 4.10 -11.64 -14.08
C GLN A 6 3.37 -11.97 -12.76
N ALA A 7 2.14 -11.50 -12.59
CA ALA A 7 1.32 -11.82 -11.41
C ALA A 7 1.08 -13.33 -11.25
N ILE A 8 0.97 -14.07 -12.38
CA ILE A 8 0.70 -15.51 -12.37
C ILE A 8 2.01 -16.31 -12.28
N HIS A 9 3.02 -15.92 -13.07
CA HIS A 9 4.22 -16.75 -13.31
C HIS A 9 5.46 -16.27 -12.59
N GLN A 10 5.34 -15.37 -11.61
CA GLN A 10 6.51 -14.98 -10.81
C GLN A 10 7.02 -16.20 -10.04
N ALA A 11 8.21 -16.65 -10.38
CA ALA A 11 8.84 -17.79 -9.73
C ALA A 11 9.21 -17.42 -8.27
N TYR A 12 8.75 -18.23 -7.33
CA TYR A 12 9.26 -18.19 -5.96
C TYR A 12 10.57 -18.97 -5.89
N LYS A 13 11.61 -18.39 -5.30
CA LYS A 13 12.95 -18.99 -5.30
C LYS A 13 13.06 -20.25 -4.43
N ARG A 14 12.27 -20.32 -3.36
CA ARG A 14 12.19 -21.49 -2.49
C ARG A 14 11.07 -22.40 -3.00
N ARG A 15 11.43 -23.56 -3.47
CA ARG A 15 10.47 -24.58 -3.86
C ARG A 15 10.11 -25.42 -2.63
N ASP A 16 8.87 -25.88 -2.58
CA ASP A 16 8.50 -26.87 -1.58
C ASP A 16 9.14 -28.25 -1.90
N ALA A 17 9.12 -29.18 -0.93
CA ALA A 17 9.72 -30.49 -1.07
C ALA A 17 9.14 -31.36 -2.21
N TYR A 18 7.97 -30.97 -2.76
CA TYR A 18 7.24 -31.71 -3.79
C TYR A 18 7.13 -30.96 -5.11
N ASP A 19 7.82 -29.82 -5.26
CA ASP A 19 7.78 -28.97 -6.46
C ASP A 19 6.37 -28.56 -6.89
N ALA A 20 5.48 -28.25 -5.95
CA ALA A 20 4.12 -27.82 -6.24
C ALA A 20 4.11 -26.54 -7.12
N LEU A 21 3.20 -26.50 -8.10
CA LEU A 21 3.07 -25.33 -9.00
C LEU A 21 2.55 -24.10 -8.28
N SER A 22 1.60 -24.27 -7.36
CA SER A 22 1.13 -23.22 -6.48
C SER A 22 1.81 -23.33 -5.11
N MET A 23 2.15 -22.20 -4.49
CA MET A 23 2.75 -22.18 -3.17
C MET A 23 1.81 -22.84 -2.15
N PRO A 24 2.25 -23.88 -1.41
CA PRO A 24 1.45 -24.49 -0.35
C PRO A 24 1.17 -23.53 0.80
N ILE A 25 0.11 -23.83 1.58
CA ILE A 25 -0.15 -23.11 2.82
C ILE A 25 0.68 -23.72 3.94
N TYR A 26 1.74 -23.03 4.35
CA TYR A 26 2.55 -23.40 5.51
C TYR A 26 1.90 -22.93 6.80
N ASN A 27 0.94 -23.71 7.30
CA ASN A 27 0.22 -23.40 8.54
C ASN A 27 1.01 -23.85 9.78
N ALA A 28 2.26 -23.40 9.87
CA ALA A 28 3.16 -23.66 10.98
C ALA A 28 3.51 -22.35 11.69
N VAL A 29 3.70 -22.39 13.01
CA VAL A 29 4.11 -21.21 13.80
C VAL A 29 5.62 -21.09 13.87
N ALA A 30 6.32 -22.22 14.04
CA ALA A 30 7.76 -22.30 14.18
C ALA A 30 8.32 -23.41 13.27
N PHE A 31 9.61 -23.32 12.97
CA PHE A 31 10.30 -24.21 12.07
C PHE A 31 11.48 -24.88 12.79
N GLU A 32 11.82 -26.11 12.41
CA GLU A 32 12.92 -26.87 12.97
C GLU A 32 14.24 -26.50 12.26
N PHE A 33 15.35 -26.59 13.00
CA PHE A 33 16.68 -26.34 12.50
C PHE A 33 17.59 -27.55 12.79
N ASP A 34 18.47 -27.87 11.87
CA ASP A 34 19.39 -29.01 11.97
C ASP A 34 20.26 -28.96 13.22
N ASN A 35 20.65 -27.76 13.67
CA ASN A 35 21.49 -27.54 14.84
C ASN A 35 21.38 -26.10 15.38
N ALA A 36 21.89 -25.87 16.58
CA ALA A 36 21.87 -24.59 17.27
C ALA A 36 22.58 -23.45 16.51
N LYS A 37 23.61 -23.76 15.69
CA LYS A 37 24.32 -22.76 14.89
C LYS A 37 23.44 -22.27 13.75
N VAL A 38 22.80 -23.17 13.01
CA VAL A 38 21.85 -22.81 11.94
C VAL A 38 20.70 -21.99 12.49
N MET A 39 20.13 -22.39 13.64
CA MET A 39 19.12 -21.64 14.35
C MET A 39 19.58 -20.22 14.71
N ALA A 40 20.76 -20.07 15.32
CA ALA A 40 21.33 -18.76 15.65
C ALA A 40 21.58 -17.90 14.41
N ASP A 41 22.01 -18.50 13.30
CA ASP A 41 22.24 -17.79 12.04
C ASP A 41 20.93 -17.30 11.41
N ALA A 42 19.84 -18.08 11.49
CA ALA A 42 18.51 -17.68 11.07
C ALA A 42 17.97 -16.49 11.92
N PHE A 43 17.95 -16.63 13.24
CA PHE A 43 17.49 -15.57 14.15
C PHE A 43 18.29 -14.26 14.06
N CYS A 44 19.55 -14.35 13.65
CA CYS A 44 20.41 -13.16 13.41
C CYS A 44 20.33 -12.64 11.98
N GLY A 45 19.49 -13.18 11.11
CA GLY A 45 19.37 -12.78 9.71
C GLY A 45 20.62 -13.05 8.86
N ARG A 46 21.51 -13.96 9.29
CA ARG A 46 22.72 -14.35 8.54
C ARG A 46 22.42 -15.36 7.44
N ILE A 47 21.35 -16.10 7.58
CA ILE A 47 20.82 -17.01 6.56
C ILE A 47 19.33 -16.70 6.33
N ASP A 48 18.88 -16.91 5.11
CA ASP A 48 17.50 -16.77 4.69
C ASP A 48 16.75 -18.07 5.00
N ALA A 49 16.16 -18.16 6.19
CA ALA A 49 15.39 -19.33 6.64
C ALA A 49 14.25 -18.87 7.57
N PRO A 50 13.01 -19.35 7.34
CA PRO A 50 11.91 -19.01 8.22
C PRO A 50 12.18 -19.55 9.64
N ASP A 51 11.92 -18.72 10.63
CA ASP A 51 12.08 -19.06 12.04
C ASP A 51 10.74 -19.06 12.79
N TYR A 52 9.96 -18.01 12.62
CA TYR A 52 8.69 -17.81 13.31
C TYR A 52 7.69 -17.06 12.41
N SER A 53 6.52 -17.64 12.21
CA SER A 53 5.56 -17.20 11.19
C SER A 53 4.97 -15.80 11.39
N ARG A 54 5.09 -15.19 12.58
CA ARG A 54 4.75 -13.78 12.76
C ARG A 54 5.69 -12.86 11.98
N VAL A 55 6.93 -13.29 11.78
CA VAL A 55 7.98 -12.52 11.12
C VAL A 55 8.14 -12.95 9.67
N GLU A 56 8.35 -14.26 9.46
CA GLU A 56 8.54 -14.83 8.13
C GLU A 56 7.78 -16.16 8.01
N ASN A 57 6.94 -16.25 6.99
CA ASN A 57 6.24 -17.48 6.63
C ASN A 57 6.33 -17.68 5.10
N PRO A 58 6.72 -18.88 4.60
CA PRO A 58 6.91 -19.10 3.17
C PRO A 58 5.71 -18.72 2.28
N THR A 59 4.48 -18.93 2.76
CA THR A 59 3.26 -18.56 2.02
C THR A 59 3.08 -17.05 1.96
N VAL A 60 3.36 -16.34 3.06
CA VAL A 60 3.29 -14.87 3.11
C VAL A 60 4.38 -14.26 2.24
N THR A 61 5.61 -14.74 2.39
CA THR A 61 6.77 -14.31 1.58
C THR A 61 6.52 -14.49 0.09
N ASN A 62 5.81 -15.55 -0.33
CA ASN A 62 5.44 -15.72 -1.74
C ASN A 62 4.52 -14.58 -2.24
N LEU A 63 3.54 -14.15 -1.46
CA LEU A 63 2.71 -12.98 -1.81
C LEU A 63 3.56 -11.71 -1.91
N GLU A 64 4.40 -11.46 -0.92
CA GLU A 64 5.28 -10.28 -0.86
C GLU A 64 6.24 -10.23 -2.06
N GLN A 65 6.86 -11.35 -2.42
CA GLN A 65 7.77 -11.44 -3.58
C GLN A 65 7.05 -11.23 -4.91
N ARG A 66 5.80 -11.68 -5.05
CA ARG A 66 4.98 -11.40 -6.24
C ARG A 66 4.66 -9.91 -6.36
N VAL A 67 4.26 -9.27 -5.27
CA VAL A 67 4.01 -7.82 -5.24
C VAL A 67 5.30 -7.04 -5.50
N LYS A 68 6.42 -7.41 -4.87
CA LYS A 68 7.75 -6.82 -5.11
C LYS A 68 8.12 -6.87 -6.60
N ALA A 69 7.91 -8.00 -7.25
CA ALA A 69 8.20 -8.16 -8.68
C ALA A 69 7.29 -7.29 -9.57
N LEU A 70 6.02 -7.10 -9.19
CA LEU A 70 5.06 -6.29 -9.95
C LEU A 70 5.31 -4.79 -9.82
N THR A 71 5.79 -4.34 -8.65
CA THR A 71 5.97 -2.92 -8.32
C THR A 71 7.40 -2.43 -8.49
N GLY A 72 8.38 -3.35 -8.50
CA GLY A 72 9.80 -2.98 -8.47
C GLY A 72 10.24 -2.39 -7.13
N ALA A 73 9.53 -2.72 -6.05
CA ALA A 73 9.84 -2.29 -4.70
C ALA A 73 11.16 -2.90 -4.17
N GLU A 74 11.76 -2.25 -3.18
CA GLU A 74 12.88 -2.81 -2.41
C GLU A 74 12.37 -3.82 -1.38
N ASN A 75 11.28 -3.49 -0.67
CA ASN A 75 10.64 -4.37 0.30
C ASN A 75 9.12 -4.34 0.14
N VAL A 76 8.48 -5.46 0.50
CA VAL A 76 7.03 -5.55 0.65
C VAL A 76 6.73 -6.25 1.96
N ILE A 77 5.80 -5.72 2.74
CA ILE A 77 5.40 -6.27 4.03
C ILE A 77 3.89 -6.52 4.01
N ALA A 78 3.49 -7.77 4.20
CA ALA A 78 2.09 -8.16 4.27
C ALA A 78 1.59 -8.16 5.72
N LEU A 79 0.52 -7.41 5.95
CA LEU A 79 -0.09 -7.18 7.25
C LEU A 79 -1.56 -7.61 7.26
N ASN A 80 -2.13 -7.73 8.44
CA ASN A 80 -3.48 -8.29 8.64
C ASN A 80 -4.64 -7.36 8.21
N SER A 81 -4.37 -6.09 7.89
CA SER A 81 -5.39 -5.15 7.42
C SER A 81 -4.76 -3.91 6.78
N GLY A 82 -5.55 -3.18 5.95
CA GLY A 82 -5.12 -1.88 5.44
C GLY A 82 -4.80 -0.88 6.53
N MET A 83 -5.58 -0.84 7.62
CA MET A 83 -5.27 0.01 8.77
C MET A 83 -3.97 -0.38 9.47
N ALA A 84 -3.62 -1.66 9.51
CA ALA A 84 -2.31 -2.09 9.99
C ALA A 84 -1.18 -1.62 9.08
N ALA A 85 -1.36 -1.64 7.75
CA ALA A 85 -0.40 -1.08 6.82
C ALA A 85 -0.19 0.43 7.06
N ILE A 86 -1.28 1.20 7.15
CA ILE A 86 -1.22 2.64 7.41
C ILE A 86 -0.58 2.93 8.77
N SER A 87 -1.05 2.28 9.85
CA SER A 87 -0.56 2.58 11.21
C SER A 87 0.91 2.18 11.40
N ASN A 88 1.33 1.00 10.93
CA ASN A 88 2.74 0.59 11.03
C ASN A 88 3.65 1.52 10.23
N THR A 89 3.22 1.96 9.03
CA THR A 89 3.99 2.90 8.23
C THR A 89 4.10 4.26 8.93
N LEU A 90 2.99 4.79 9.45
CA LEU A 90 3.03 6.05 10.20
C LEU A 90 3.90 5.94 11.45
N PHE A 91 3.74 4.89 12.26
CA PHE A 91 4.60 4.67 13.45
C PHE A 91 6.08 4.54 13.12
N SER A 92 6.45 4.13 11.91
CA SER A 92 7.86 4.05 11.50
C SER A 92 8.49 5.40 11.21
N VAL A 93 7.69 6.46 10.98
CA VAL A 93 8.17 7.80 10.61
C VAL A 93 7.87 8.87 11.65
N VAL A 94 6.78 8.72 12.44
CA VAL A 94 6.37 9.76 13.40
C VAL A 94 7.13 9.66 14.71
N GLU A 95 7.34 10.83 15.34
CA GLU A 95 7.89 10.98 16.67
C GLU A 95 7.09 12.05 17.45
N GLN A 96 7.16 12.03 18.78
CA GLN A 96 6.52 13.05 19.61
C GLN A 96 7.04 14.46 19.25
N GLY A 97 6.12 15.42 19.12
CA GLY A 97 6.43 16.80 18.76
C GLY A 97 6.58 17.04 17.24
N LYS A 98 6.45 16.00 16.44
CA LYS A 98 6.49 16.08 14.97
C LYS A 98 5.09 16.22 14.38
N ASN A 99 5.03 16.53 13.08
CA ASN A 99 3.79 16.65 12.34
C ASN A 99 3.76 15.83 11.05
N VAL A 100 2.52 15.52 10.63
CA VAL A 100 2.19 14.89 9.35
C VAL A 100 1.31 15.85 8.57
N ILE A 101 1.68 16.18 7.35
CA ILE A 101 0.85 16.97 6.44
C ILE A 101 -0.06 16.00 5.67
N THR A 102 -1.36 16.32 5.58
CA THR A 102 -2.33 15.43 4.92
C THR A 102 -3.61 16.15 4.53
N SER A 103 -4.48 15.46 3.76
CA SER A 103 -5.79 15.96 3.37
C SER A 103 -6.81 15.93 4.51
N ARG A 104 -7.83 16.77 4.42
CA ARG A 104 -9.08 16.65 5.19
C ARG A 104 -9.98 15.54 4.65
N HIS A 105 -9.81 15.18 3.39
CA HIS A 105 -10.61 14.21 2.66
C HIS A 105 -9.88 12.85 2.60
N LEU A 106 -9.80 12.19 3.76
CA LEU A 106 -9.23 10.86 3.91
C LEU A 106 -10.32 9.84 4.24
N PHE A 107 -10.01 8.58 4.04
CA PHE A 107 -10.78 7.49 4.62
C PHE A 107 -10.95 7.70 6.14
N GLY A 108 -12.19 7.56 6.65
CA GLY A 108 -12.55 7.98 7.99
C GLY A 108 -11.67 7.43 9.12
N ASN A 109 -11.21 6.16 9.02
CA ASN A 109 -10.33 5.60 10.03
C ASN A 109 -8.91 6.14 9.95
N THR A 110 -8.41 6.48 8.76
CA THR A 110 -7.11 7.15 8.58
C THR A 110 -7.15 8.55 9.17
N TYR A 111 -8.22 9.29 8.90
CA TYR A 111 -8.46 10.60 9.52
C TYR A 111 -8.47 10.50 11.05
N SER A 112 -9.23 9.55 11.61
CA SER A 112 -9.31 9.33 13.07
C SER A 112 -7.97 8.89 13.66
N LEU A 113 -7.20 8.04 12.96
CA LEU A 113 -5.86 7.64 13.40
C LEU A 113 -4.95 8.87 13.58
N LEU A 114 -4.90 9.74 12.57
CA LEU A 114 -4.06 10.93 12.58
C LEU A 114 -4.52 11.96 13.61
N THR A 115 -5.81 12.30 13.63
CA THR A 115 -6.34 13.42 14.43
C THR A 115 -6.68 13.05 15.87
N SER A 116 -6.88 11.75 16.19
CA SER A 116 -7.24 11.30 17.54
C SER A 116 -6.20 10.41 18.16
N THR A 117 -5.76 9.35 17.47
CA THR A 117 -4.85 8.36 18.07
C THR A 117 -3.43 8.89 18.16
N LEU A 118 -2.86 9.35 17.05
CA LEU A 118 -1.49 9.89 17.01
C LEU A 118 -1.39 11.23 17.74
N SER A 119 -2.44 12.04 17.74
CA SER A 119 -2.48 13.29 18.49
C SER A 119 -2.28 13.07 20.00
N ARG A 120 -2.80 11.96 20.57
CA ARG A 120 -2.55 11.58 21.98
C ARG A 120 -1.09 11.19 22.25
N LEU A 121 -0.34 10.85 21.22
CA LEU A 121 1.08 10.54 21.27
C LEU A 121 1.95 11.77 20.99
N GLY A 122 1.33 12.95 20.85
CA GLY A 122 2.01 14.21 20.62
C GLY A 122 2.40 14.45 19.15
N VAL A 123 1.75 13.78 18.20
CA VAL A 123 1.93 14.01 16.76
C VAL A 123 0.83 14.94 16.26
N GLU A 124 1.20 16.02 15.59
CA GLU A 124 0.26 16.96 14.96
C GLU A 124 -0.15 16.50 13.56
N ALA A 125 -1.45 16.47 13.26
CA ALA A 125 -1.95 16.32 11.89
C ALA A 125 -2.25 17.70 11.28
N ARG A 126 -1.47 18.12 10.29
CA ARG A 126 -1.67 19.38 9.55
C ARG A 126 -2.56 19.11 8.34
N LEU A 127 -3.84 19.46 8.50
CA LEU A 127 -4.87 19.21 7.49
C LEU A 127 -4.94 20.38 6.51
N CYS A 128 -4.75 20.10 5.22
CA CYS A 128 -4.86 21.09 4.14
C CYS A 128 -5.57 20.53 2.90
N ASP A 129 -5.75 21.37 1.92
CA ASP A 129 -6.15 20.95 0.58
C ASP A 129 -4.89 20.53 -0.20
N LEU A 130 -4.73 19.23 -0.47
CA LEU A 130 -3.58 18.71 -1.20
C LEU A 130 -3.63 18.99 -2.71
N THR A 131 -4.71 19.57 -3.22
CA THR A 131 -4.77 20.07 -4.61
C THR A 131 -4.12 21.44 -4.77
N ASP A 132 -3.88 22.17 -3.65
CA ASP A 132 -3.10 23.41 -3.58
C ASP A 132 -1.66 23.10 -3.11
N VAL A 133 -0.80 22.81 -4.07
CA VAL A 133 0.61 22.43 -3.82
C VAL A 133 1.39 23.51 -3.06
N GLU A 134 1.14 24.80 -3.36
CA GLU A 134 1.78 25.91 -2.64
C GLU A 134 1.32 26.00 -1.17
N ALA A 135 0.05 25.67 -0.90
CA ALA A 135 -0.45 25.59 0.48
C ALA A 135 0.22 24.45 1.25
N VAL A 136 0.49 23.32 0.60
CA VAL A 136 1.24 22.21 1.20
C VAL A 136 2.65 22.65 1.56
N GLU A 137 3.37 23.28 0.65
CA GLU A 137 4.75 23.74 0.86
C GLU A 137 4.87 24.70 2.05
N ARG A 138 3.95 25.64 2.18
CA ARG A 138 3.91 26.58 3.33
C ARG A 138 3.70 25.91 4.69
N LEU A 139 3.22 24.67 4.74
CA LEU A 139 3.01 23.93 5.99
C LEU A 139 4.22 23.05 6.37
N ILE A 140 5.18 22.89 5.47
CA ILE A 140 6.39 22.12 5.76
C ILE A 140 7.32 22.93 6.69
N ASP A 141 7.79 22.28 7.75
CA ASP A 141 8.79 22.82 8.67
C ASP A 141 9.75 21.72 9.17
N ASP A 142 10.71 22.07 10.03
CA ASP A 142 11.70 21.13 10.58
C ASP A 142 11.10 19.99 11.42
N ASN A 143 9.82 20.08 11.77
CA ASN A 143 9.09 19.06 12.51
C ASN A 143 8.23 18.19 11.60
N THR A 144 8.16 18.46 10.31
CA THR A 144 7.40 17.63 9.36
C THR A 144 8.12 16.32 9.09
N CYS A 145 7.49 15.20 9.43
CA CYS A 145 8.09 13.87 9.28
C CYS A 145 7.62 13.13 8.02
N CYS A 146 6.46 13.46 7.47
CA CYS A 146 6.01 12.92 6.19
C CYS A 146 4.84 13.72 5.61
N LEU A 147 4.63 13.55 4.31
CA LEU A 147 3.38 13.87 3.62
C LEU A 147 2.61 12.56 3.43
N PHE A 148 1.37 12.50 3.95
CA PHE A 148 0.47 11.36 3.75
C PHE A 148 -0.68 11.77 2.83
N LEU A 149 -0.92 10.98 1.77
CA LEU A 149 -1.99 11.25 0.80
C LEU A 149 -2.74 9.97 0.40
N GLU A 150 -3.98 10.13 -0.05
CA GLU A 150 -4.68 9.15 -0.88
C GLU A 150 -4.54 9.59 -2.34
N VAL A 151 -4.11 8.72 -3.24
CA VAL A 151 -3.94 9.06 -4.68
C VAL A 151 -5.27 9.46 -5.32
N MET A 152 -6.37 8.96 -4.78
CA MET A 152 -7.74 9.36 -5.05
C MET A 152 -8.54 9.25 -3.76
N SER A 153 -9.17 10.34 -3.33
CA SER A 153 -9.89 10.39 -2.05
C SER A 153 -11.18 9.57 -2.06
N ASN A 154 -11.49 8.94 -0.93
CA ASN A 154 -12.72 8.18 -0.72
C ASN A 154 -13.60 8.89 0.34
N PRO A 155 -14.85 9.33 0.00
CA PRO A 155 -15.61 9.04 -1.22
C PRO A 155 -15.63 10.15 -2.26
N GLN A 156 -14.89 11.26 -2.07
CA GLN A 156 -15.03 12.47 -2.89
C GLN A 156 -14.47 12.30 -4.32
N LEU A 157 -13.57 11.33 -4.56
CA LEU A 157 -12.89 11.09 -5.83
C LEU A 157 -12.06 12.30 -6.30
N GLU A 158 -11.52 13.07 -5.35
CA GLU A 158 -10.51 14.10 -5.65
C GLU A 158 -9.18 13.43 -5.99
N VAL A 159 -8.51 13.94 -7.01
CA VAL A 159 -7.21 13.47 -7.44
C VAL A 159 -6.18 14.57 -7.19
N VAL A 160 -5.09 14.22 -6.53
CA VAL A 160 -3.97 15.14 -6.25
C VAL A 160 -2.88 15.00 -7.31
N ASP A 161 -2.13 16.08 -7.57
CA ASP A 161 -0.92 16.00 -8.38
C ASP A 161 0.22 15.38 -7.56
N VAL A 162 0.32 14.04 -7.68
CA VAL A 162 1.30 13.27 -6.92
C VAL A 162 2.72 13.70 -7.25
N ARG A 163 3.05 13.97 -8.51
CA ARG A 163 4.40 14.40 -8.91
C ARG A 163 4.77 15.72 -8.26
N ALA A 164 3.92 16.72 -8.36
CA ALA A 164 4.18 18.03 -7.78
C ALA A 164 4.34 17.92 -6.25
N LEU A 165 3.51 17.13 -5.58
CA LEU A 165 3.60 16.90 -4.14
C LEU A 165 4.87 16.15 -3.73
N THR A 166 5.27 15.11 -4.48
CA THR A 166 6.52 14.37 -4.19
C THR A 166 7.75 15.22 -4.45
N GLU A 167 7.76 16.03 -5.51
CA GLU A 167 8.86 16.97 -5.79
C GLU A 167 9.09 17.96 -4.65
N ILE A 168 8.02 18.58 -4.13
CA ILE A 168 8.12 19.50 -2.99
C ILE A 168 8.57 18.77 -1.73
N ALA A 169 7.95 17.63 -1.38
CA ALA A 169 8.32 16.86 -0.21
C ALA A 169 9.82 16.48 -0.23
N HIS A 170 10.31 16.01 -1.37
CA HIS A 170 11.71 15.61 -1.54
C HIS A 170 12.70 16.79 -1.47
N GLN A 171 12.31 17.99 -1.96
CA GLN A 171 13.14 19.20 -1.79
C GLN A 171 13.38 19.53 -0.30
N HIS A 172 12.44 19.16 0.56
CA HIS A 172 12.55 19.30 2.02
C HIS A 172 13.04 18.05 2.75
N GLY A 173 13.40 16.99 2.01
CA GLY A 173 13.89 15.72 2.58
C GLY A 173 12.83 14.89 3.30
N ILE A 174 11.54 15.09 2.98
CA ILE A 174 10.39 14.47 3.65
C ILE A 174 9.87 13.30 2.80
N PRO A 175 9.64 12.11 3.39
CA PRO A 175 9.04 10.97 2.68
C PRO A 175 7.57 11.22 2.37
N VAL A 176 7.14 10.67 1.21
CA VAL A 176 5.74 10.63 0.79
C VAL A 176 5.19 9.22 0.97
N ILE A 177 4.14 9.13 1.77
CA ILE A 177 3.37 7.91 2.01
C ILE A 177 2.03 8.04 1.28
N ALA A 178 1.74 7.13 0.36
CA ALA A 178 0.50 7.18 -0.41
C ALA A 178 -0.37 5.95 -0.20
N ASP A 179 -1.64 6.16 0.12
CA ASP A 179 -2.64 5.10 0.06
C ASP A 179 -3.16 4.99 -1.39
N THR A 180 -2.87 3.86 -2.01
CA THR A 180 -3.21 3.56 -3.39
C THR A 180 -4.34 2.52 -3.50
N THR A 181 -5.08 2.31 -2.43
CA THR A 181 -6.11 1.26 -2.36
C THR A 181 -7.13 1.36 -3.50
N LEU A 182 -7.52 2.57 -3.94
CA LEU A 182 -8.52 2.74 -5.00
C LEU A 182 -7.96 2.49 -6.40
N ILE A 183 -6.67 2.70 -6.62
CA ILE A 183 -6.02 2.49 -7.92
C ILE A 183 -4.87 1.51 -7.72
N PRO A 184 -5.03 0.23 -8.10
CA PRO A 184 -4.02 -0.77 -7.82
C PRO A 184 -2.75 -0.56 -8.65
N PHE A 185 -1.63 -0.98 -8.09
CA PHE A 185 -0.28 -0.90 -8.68
C PHE A 185 -0.14 -1.62 -10.04
N THR A 186 -1.16 -2.37 -10.47
CA THR A 186 -1.20 -2.95 -11.82
C THR A 186 -1.54 -1.90 -12.89
N GLN A 187 -2.19 -0.78 -12.51
CA GLN A 187 -2.62 0.27 -13.43
C GLN A 187 -1.56 1.36 -13.62
N PHE A 188 -0.78 1.68 -12.60
CA PHE A 188 0.24 2.73 -12.64
C PHE A 188 1.52 2.30 -11.92
N SER A 189 2.51 3.17 -11.85
CA SER A 189 3.74 2.98 -11.09
C SER A 189 3.86 4.08 -10.03
N ALA A 190 3.64 3.73 -8.76
CA ALA A 190 3.81 4.66 -7.65
C ALA A 190 5.25 5.17 -7.55
N LYS A 191 6.24 4.29 -7.82
CA LYS A 191 7.66 4.64 -7.89
C LYS A 191 7.96 5.73 -8.91
N ASP A 192 7.36 5.65 -10.12
CA ASP A 192 7.59 6.63 -11.19
C ASP A 192 6.93 7.99 -10.91
N LEU A 193 5.98 8.02 -9.98
CA LEU A 193 5.38 9.26 -9.47
C LEU A 193 6.14 9.84 -8.27
N GLY A 194 7.21 9.18 -7.78
CA GLY A 194 8.02 9.63 -6.68
C GLY A 194 7.51 9.22 -5.29
N ILE A 195 6.52 8.35 -5.19
CA ILE A 195 6.03 7.81 -3.91
C ILE A 195 7.11 6.95 -3.28
N ASP A 196 7.41 7.18 -1.99
CA ASP A 196 8.45 6.45 -1.26
C ASP A 196 7.92 5.19 -0.58
N LEU A 197 6.72 5.30 0.00
CA LEU A 197 6.02 4.19 0.63
C LEU A 197 4.57 4.17 0.14
N GLU A 198 4.16 3.02 -0.38
CA GLU A 198 2.79 2.78 -0.81
C GLU A 198 2.10 1.91 0.22
N VAL A 199 0.93 2.30 0.69
CA VAL A 199 0.07 1.49 1.57
C VAL A 199 -1.18 1.08 0.80
N VAL A 200 -1.55 -0.18 0.94
CA VAL A 200 -2.68 -0.77 0.21
C VAL A 200 -3.56 -1.59 1.15
N SER A 201 -4.85 -1.31 1.18
CA SER A 201 -5.80 -2.26 1.74
C SER A 201 -6.03 -3.41 0.74
N SER A 202 -5.25 -4.47 0.87
CA SER A 202 -5.38 -5.66 0.01
C SER A 202 -6.71 -6.40 0.21
N THR A 203 -7.48 -6.02 1.23
CA THR A 203 -8.88 -6.40 1.46
C THR A 203 -9.79 -6.09 0.24
N LYS A 204 -9.47 -5.04 -0.53
CA LYS A 204 -10.35 -4.50 -1.58
C LYS A 204 -10.12 -5.24 -2.90
N TYR A 205 -9.42 -4.63 -3.83
CA TYR A 205 -9.27 -5.17 -5.18
C TYR A 205 -8.37 -6.41 -5.25
N ILE A 206 -7.36 -6.54 -4.37
CA ILE A 206 -6.47 -7.72 -4.36
C ILE A 206 -7.26 -8.95 -3.91
N SER A 207 -7.93 -8.91 -2.75
CA SER A 207 -8.81 -10.00 -2.30
C SER A 207 -9.89 -10.33 -3.33
N GLY A 208 -10.50 -9.31 -3.91
CA GLY A 208 -11.40 -9.38 -5.07
C GLY A 208 -12.77 -10.00 -4.81
N GLY A 209 -12.93 -10.79 -3.78
CA GLY A 209 -14.17 -11.51 -3.46
C GLY A 209 -14.73 -11.17 -2.08
N ALA A 210 -14.22 -10.12 -1.41
CA ALA A 210 -14.53 -9.80 -0.01
C ALA A 210 -14.32 -11.00 0.95
N THR A 211 -13.29 -11.82 0.67
CA THR A 211 -13.04 -13.10 1.35
C THR A 211 -11.98 -13.01 2.42
N SER A 212 -11.12 -11.99 2.38
CA SER A 212 -10.00 -11.83 3.32
C SER A 212 -9.69 -10.38 3.61
N LEU A 213 -9.35 -10.10 4.88
CA LEU A 213 -8.76 -8.82 5.28
C LEU A 213 -7.25 -8.87 5.04
N GLY A 214 -6.66 -7.76 4.63
CA GLY A 214 -5.22 -7.66 4.52
C GLY A 214 -4.75 -6.24 4.19
N GLY A 215 -3.47 -6.02 4.36
CA GLY A 215 -2.78 -4.78 4.00
C GLY A 215 -1.39 -5.07 3.48
N LEU A 216 -0.88 -4.20 2.65
CA LEU A 216 0.48 -4.25 2.15
C LEU A 216 1.15 -2.90 2.40
N VAL A 217 2.42 -2.93 2.81
CA VAL A 217 3.34 -1.79 2.72
C VAL A 217 4.36 -2.13 1.64
N ILE A 218 4.49 -1.24 0.67
CA ILE A 218 5.41 -1.36 -0.45
C ILE A 218 6.43 -0.24 -0.30
N ASP A 219 7.67 -0.62 0.04
CA ASP A 219 8.77 0.30 0.28
C ASP A 219 9.69 0.33 -0.94
N TYR A 220 9.88 1.52 -1.52
CA TYR A 220 10.71 1.72 -2.70
C TYR A 220 12.20 1.96 -2.38
N GLY A 221 12.56 1.97 -1.10
CA GLY A 221 13.96 2.03 -0.63
C GLY A 221 14.58 3.43 -0.63
N THR A 222 13.80 4.48 -0.90
CA THR A 222 14.29 5.88 -0.90
C THR A 222 14.79 6.29 0.48
N TYR A 223 14.13 5.80 1.54
CA TYR A 223 14.47 6.05 2.94
C TYR A 223 14.79 4.74 3.68
N PRO A 224 16.02 4.19 3.58
CA PRO A 224 16.35 2.85 4.10
C PRO A 224 16.15 2.68 5.62
N SER A 225 16.23 3.78 6.39
CA SER A 225 15.97 3.76 7.84
C SER A 225 14.51 3.45 8.16
N ILE A 226 13.57 3.92 7.34
CA ILE A 226 12.13 3.65 7.49
C ILE A 226 11.85 2.18 7.18
N GLY A 227 12.36 1.67 6.06
CA GLY A 227 12.20 0.26 5.69
C GLY A 227 12.74 -0.70 6.77
N LYS A 228 13.92 -0.40 7.34
CA LYS A 228 14.48 -1.17 8.45
C LYS A 228 13.59 -1.11 9.71
N ARG A 229 13.06 0.07 10.06
CA ARG A 229 12.18 0.23 11.21
C ARG A 229 10.85 -0.50 11.02
N LEU A 230 10.29 -0.45 9.83
CA LEU A 230 9.09 -1.22 9.46
C LEU A 230 9.28 -2.72 9.68
N LEU A 231 10.37 -3.29 9.14
CA LEU A 231 10.67 -4.72 9.25
C LEU A 231 11.04 -5.13 10.68
N ASN A 232 12.03 -4.46 11.28
CA ASN A 232 12.69 -4.93 12.50
C ASN A 232 12.02 -4.45 13.80
N GLU A 233 11.15 -3.43 13.72
CA GLU A 233 10.49 -2.90 14.91
C GLU A 233 8.97 -3.02 14.78
N MET A 234 8.35 -2.47 13.72
CA MET A 234 6.90 -2.40 13.65
C MET A 234 6.27 -3.78 13.50
N LEU A 235 6.72 -4.59 12.54
CA LEU A 235 6.22 -5.95 12.36
C LEU A 235 6.50 -6.82 13.59
N PHE A 236 7.72 -6.77 14.13
CA PHE A 236 8.13 -7.57 15.28
C PHE A 236 7.38 -7.22 16.56
N ASN A 237 7.25 -5.93 16.86
CA ASN A 237 6.75 -5.44 18.14
C ASN A 237 5.23 -5.30 18.17
N LEU A 238 4.60 -4.85 17.06
CA LEU A 238 3.14 -4.65 16.98
C LEU A 238 2.40 -5.93 16.60
N GLY A 239 3.08 -6.87 15.92
CA GLY A 239 2.55 -8.20 15.63
C GLY A 239 1.36 -8.24 14.67
N ALA A 240 1.21 -7.25 13.80
CA ALA A 240 0.11 -7.14 12.85
C ALA A 240 0.31 -8.00 11.58
N TYR A 241 0.88 -9.19 11.72
CA TYR A 241 1.23 -10.08 10.62
C TYR A 241 0.02 -10.61 9.84
N MET A 242 0.23 -10.94 8.57
CA MET A 242 -0.77 -11.65 7.76
C MET A 242 -0.67 -13.17 8.01
N THR A 243 -1.81 -13.85 8.12
CA THR A 243 -1.81 -15.32 8.25
C THR A 243 -1.56 -16.00 6.90
N PRO A 244 -0.96 -17.21 6.88
CA PRO A 244 -0.70 -17.95 5.64
C PRO A 244 -1.95 -18.22 4.80
N GLN A 245 -3.09 -18.51 5.44
CA GLN A 245 -4.36 -18.74 4.75
C GLN A 245 -4.83 -17.49 4.02
N VAL A 246 -4.71 -16.31 4.67
CA VAL A 246 -5.06 -15.03 4.06
C VAL A 246 -4.11 -14.71 2.91
N ALA A 247 -2.80 -14.90 3.09
CA ALA A 247 -1.80 -14.68 2.05
C ALA A 247 -2.06 -15.56 0.82
N TYR A 248 -2.42 -16.83 1.01
CA TYR A 248 -2.80 -17.72 -0.08
C TYR A 248 -4.03 -17.22 -0.85
N MET A 249 -5.11 -16.86 -0.13
CA MET A 249 -6.32 -16.30 -0.78
C MET A 249 -6.03 -15.02 -1.55
N GLN A 250 -5.18 -14.15 -1.00
CA GLN A 250 -4.81 -12.90 -1.66
C GLN A 250 -3.87 -13.13 -2.85
N THR A 251 -3.04 -14.15 -2.81
CA THR A 251 -2.25 -14.57 -3.98
C THR A 251 -3.16 -14.97 -5.15
N LEU A 252 -4.21 -15.76 -4.89
CA LEU A 252 -5.19 -16.11 -5.92
C LEU A 252 -5.93 -14.88 -6.46
N GLY A 253 -6.30 -13.96 -5.58
CA GLY A 253 -6.92 -12.70 -5.98
C GLY A 253 -6.00 -11.81 -6.81
N LEU A 254 -4.70 -11.76 -6.47
CA LEU A 254 -3.68 -11.02 -7.19
C LEU A 254 -3.54 -11.48 -8.66
N GLU A 255 -3.65 -12.78 -8.91
CA GLU A 255 -3.53 -13.35 -10.26
C GLU A 255 -4.58 -12.83 -11.25
N THR A 256 -5.74 -12.43 -10.76
CA THR A 256 -6.84 -11.90 -11.58
C THR A 256 -7.10 -10.40 -11.35
N LEU A 257 -6.28 -9.72 -10.55
CA LEU A 257 -6.50 -8.33 -10.14
C LEU A 257 -6.70 -7.40 -11.34
N ASP A 258 -5.80 -7.41 -12.30
CA ASP A 258 -5.85 -6.49 -13.45
C ASP A 258 -7.11 -6.69 -14.32
N VAL A 259 -7.47 -7.95 -14.59
CA VAL A 259 -8.66 -8.28 -15.40
C VAL A 259 -9.94 -7.82 -14.69
N ARG A 260 -10.04 -8.09 -13.39
CA ARG A 260 -11.22 -7.70 -12.59
C ARG A 260 -11.33 -6.19 -12.45
N TYR A 261 -10.21 -5.51 -12.19
CA TYR A 261 -10.21 -4.07 -12.02
C TYR A 261 -10.63 -3.35 -13.30
N ARG A 262 -10.08 -3.74 -14.47
CA ARG A 262 -10.46 -3.15 -15.76
C ARG A 262 -11.94 -3.35 -16.08
N ALA A 263 -12.48 -4.52 -15.81
CA ALA A 263 -13.91 -4.79 -16.00
C ALA A 263 -14.78 -3.92 -15.08
N GLN A 264 -14.37 -3.75 -13.82
CA GLN A 264 -15.10 -2.92 -12.84
C GLN A 264 -15.03 -1.43 -13.22
N ALA A 265 -13.84 -0.93 -13.63
CA ALA A 265 -13.67 0.45 -14.06
C ALA A 265 -14.50 0.76 -15.31
N GLY A 266 -14.49 -0.13 -16.31
CA GLY A 266 -15.32 0.00 -17.51
C GLY A 266 -16.81 0.03 -17.20
N ASN A 267 -17.29 -0.88 -16.33
CA ASN A 267 -18.67 -0.88 -15.88
C ASN A 267 -19.05 0.42 -15.12
N ALA A 268 -18.14 0.93 -14.29
CA ALA A 268 -18.35 2.19 -13.57
C ALA A 268 -18.46 3.39 -14.50
N LEU A 269 -17.61 3.45 -15.54
CA LEU A 269 -17.67 4.50 -16.56
C LEU A 269 -18.99 4.44 -17.34
N GLU A 270 -19.37 3.26 -17.82
CA GLU A 270 -20.63 3.08 -18.54
C GLU A 270 -21.84 3.48 -17.68
N LEU A 271 -21.84 3.08 -16.40
CA LEU A 271 -22.89 3.48 -15.46
C LEU A 271 -22.91 4.99 -15.25
N ALA A 272 -21.77 5.63 -15.05
CA ALA A 272 -21.67 7.08 -14.88
C ALA A 272 -22.23 7.84 -16.10
N GLN A 273 -21.84 7.42 -17.32
CA GLN A 273 -22.33 8.00 -18.56
C GLN A 273 -23.85 7.86 -18.70
N ARG A 274 -24.40 6.68 -18.38
CA ARG A 274 -25.86 6.47 -18.39
C ARG A 274 -26.59 7.35 -17.37
N LEU A 275 -26.04 7.46 -16.15
CA LEU A 275 -26.62 8.31 -15.11
C LEU A 275 -26.68 9.79 -15.53
N CYS A 276 -25.69 10.30 -16.26
CA CYS A 276 -25.70 11.67 -16.79
C CYS A 276 -26.89 11.93 -17.75
N THR A 277 -27.48 10.90 -18.35
CA THR A 277 -28.63 11.05 -19.27
C THR A 277 -29.98 11.06 -18.56
N LEU A 278 -30.02 10.75 -17.27
CA LEU A 278 -31.28 10.59 -16.53
C LEU A 278 -31.74 11.93 -15.92
N LYS A 279 -32.93 12.38 -16.29
CA LYS A 279 -33.52 13.67 -15.83
C LYS A 279 -33.51 13.92 -14.31
N PRO A 280 -33.76 12.92 -13.41
CA PRO A 280 -33.76 13.20 -11.97
C PRO A 280 -32.35 13.33 -11.37
N ILE A 281 -31.29 13.07 -12.13
CA ILE A 281 -29.91 13.18 -11.67
C ILE A 281 -29.35 14.54 -12.07
N CYS A 282 -29.02 15.36 -11.07
CA CYS A 282 -28.51 16.70 -11.29
C CYS A 282 -27.00 16.73 -11.57
N LYS A 283 -26.24 15.76 -11.00
CA LYS A 283 -24.78 15.70 -11.14
C LYS A 283 -24.28 14.27 -10.89
N VAL A 284 -23.34 13.85 -11.71
CA VAL A 284 -22.56 12.63 -11.50
C VAL A 284 -21.11 13.05 -11.24
N ASN A 285 -20.56 12.67 -10.10
CA ASN A 285 -19.15 12.89 -9.79
C ASN A 285 -18.37 11.60 -10.01
N TYR A 286 -17.74 11.46 -11.16
CA TYR A 286 -16.89 10.31 -11.50
C TYR A 286 -15.70 10.79 -12.34
N VAL A 287 -14.49 10.44 -11.91
CA VAL A 287 -13.24 10.93 -12.49
C VAL A 287 -13.00 10.47 -13.94
N GLY A 288 -13.63 9.37 -14.35
CA GLY A 288 -13.58 8.88 -15.73
C GLY A 288 -14.43 9.68 -16.73
N LEU A 289 -15.28 10.62 -16.29
CA LEU A 289 -16.02 11.51 -17.18
C LEU A 289 -15.12 12.65 -17.64
N GLU A 290 -15.12 12.96 -18.94
CA GLU A 290 -14.24 13.98 -19.56
C GLU A 290 -14.45 15.39 -18.99
N ASP A 291 -15.66 15.70 -18.52
CA ASP A 291 -16.02 16.98 -17.90
C ASP A 291 -15.70 17.07 -16.40
N ASN A 292 -15.18 15.98 -15.80
CA ASN A 292 -14.75 16.01 -14.42
C ASN A 292 -13.44 16.82 -14.28
N PRO A 293 -13.32 17.73 -13.29
CA PRO A 293 -12.16 18.60 -13.15
C PRO A 293 -10.84 17.84 -12.94
N TYR A 294 -10.89 16.62 -12.43
CA TYR A 294 -9.71 15.78 -12.19
C TYR A 294 -9.39 14.80 -13.33
N HIS A 295 -10.24 14.72 -14.37
CA HIS A 295 -10.11 13.73 -15.43
C HIS A 295 -8.73 13.73 -16.09
N GLN A 296 -8.29 14.90 -16.56
CA GLN A 296 -7.01 15.03 -17.27
C GLN A 296 -5.80 14.62 -16.39
N LEU A 297 -5.82 15.04 -15.12
CA LEU A 297 -4.79 14.68 -14.16
C LEU A 297 -4.78 13.18 -13.87
N ALA A 298 -5.95 12.58 -13.67
CA ALA A 298 -6.09 11.15 -13.44
C ALA A 298 -5.56 10.33 -14.62
N VAL A 299 -5.94 10.69 -15.85
CA VAL A 299 -5.44 10.04 -17.08
C VAL A 299 -3.93 10.15 -17.18
N SER A 300 -3.35 11.33 -16.89
CA SER A 300 -1.90 11.55 -16.97
C SER A 300 -1.10 10.72 -15.98
N GLN A 301 -1.65 10.45 -14.80
CA GLN A 301 -0.96 9.71 -13.72
C GLN A 301 -1.26 8.22 -13.72
N TYR A 302 -2.48 7.82 -14.07
CA TYR A 302 -2.97 6.45 -13.87
C TYR A 302 -3.39 5.75 -15.17
N GLY A 303 -3.41 6.48 -16.30
CA GLY A 303 -3.88 5.97 -17.59
C GLY A 303 -5.41 6.04 -17.74
N GLU A 304 -5.90 5.54 -18.87
CA GLU A 304 -7.33 5.46 -19.21
C GLU A 304 -8.05 4.29 -18.54
#